data_1d385ea2685461872427399fd93a0178
#
_entry.id   1d385ea2685461872427399fd93a0178
#
_cell.length_a   1.000
_cell.length_b   1.000
_cell.length_c   1.000
_cell.angle_alpha   90.00
_cell.angle_beta   90.00
_cell.angle_gamma   90.00
#
_symmetry.space_group_name_H-M   'P 1'
#
loop_
_entity.id
_entity.type
_entity.pdbx_description
1 polymer ?
#
loop_
_entity_poly.entity_id
_entity_poly.type
_entity_poly.pdbx_seq_one_letter_code
_entity_poly.pdbx_strand_id
1 'polypeptide(L)'
;KVIIAGAGKAAHLPGMCAAIFPLPVIGIPMKTSDLGGVDSLYSIVQMPSGIPVATVAINGGANAGILAAKILAASDEELLGKLKAYSEDLKEDVEKKAEKLEKIGYKEDLAQK
;
A
#
# COMPACT_ATOMS: atom_id res chain seq x y z
N LYS A 1 7.62 15.55 2.40
CA LYS A 1 6.27 15.73 2.96
C LYS A 1 5.68 14.42 3.50
N VAL A 2 6.01 13.29 2.92
CA VAL A 2 5.66 11.95 3.39
C VAL A 2 6.89 11.07 3.28
N ILE A 3 7.14 10.25 4.30
CA ILE A 3 8.25 9.30 4.30
C ILE A 3 7.68 7.89 4.11
N ILE A 4 8.24 7.14 3.16
CA ILE A 4 7.94 5.73 2.95
C ILE A 4 9.18 4.94 3.35
N ALA A 5 9.04 4.01 4.27
CA ALA A 5 10.16 3.21 4.77
C ALA A 5 9.80 1.73 4.79
N GLY A 6 10.61 0.92 4.11
CA GLY A 6 10.48 -0.53 4.12
C GLY A 6 11.52 -1.17 5.02
N ALA A 7 11.14 -2.17 5.79
CA ALA A 7 12.07 -2.89 6.65
C ALA A 7 11.59 -4.32 6.89
N GLY A 8 12.56 -5.23 7.06
CA GLY A 8 12.30 -6.65 7.34
C GLY A 8 12.69 -7.04 8.75
N LYS A 9 12.29 -8.23 9.16
CA LYS A 9 12.54 -8.83 10.49
C LYS A 9 12.09 -7.89 11.62
N ALA A 10 12.99 -7.49 12.51
CA ALA A 10 12.70 -6.50 13.55
C ALA A 10 12.69 -5.10 12.92
N ALA A 11 11.61 -4.77 12.23
CA ALA A 11 11.50 -3.65 11.31
C ALA A 11 11.40 -2.29 12.04
N HIS A 12 12.52 -1.77 12.49
CA HIS A 12 12.57 -0.53 13.29
C HIS A 12 12.65 0.77 12.48
N LEU A 13 13.03 0.70 11.21
CA LEU A 13 13.28 1.90 10.40
C LEU A 13 12.06 2.84 10.32
N PRO A 14 10.84 2.36 10.02
CA PRO A 14 9.68 3.25 10.00
C PRO A 14 9.41 3.91 11.36
N GLY A 15 9.56 3.17 12.45
CA GLY A 15 9.40 3.69 13.80
C GLY A 15 10.43 4.75 14.16
N MET A 16 11.68 4.53 13.77
CA MET A 16 12.74 5.52 13.97
C MET A 16 12.46 6.80 13.18
N CYS A 17 12.03 6.68 11.94
CA CYS A 17 11.64 7.83 11.14
C CYS A 17 10.48 8.59 11.78
N ALA A 18 9.46 7.89 12.26
CA ALA A 18 8.30 8.49 12.91
C ALA A 18 8.67 9.20 14.21
N ALA A 19 9.65 8.69 14.95
CA ALA A 19 10.11 9.30 16.19
C ALA A 19 10.93 10.57 15.95
N ILE A 20 11.64 10.66 14.86
CA ILE A 20 12.58 11.76 14.56
C ILE A 20 11.89 12.88 13.77
N PHE A 21 11.01 12.53 12.85
CA PHE A 21 10.41 13.49 11.91
C PHE A 21 8.93 13.73 12.21
N PRO A 22 8.46 14.98 12.14
CA PRO A 22 7.04 15.29 12.32
C PRO A 22 6.18 14.98 11.07
N LEU A 23 6.78 14.48 10.01
CA LEU A 23 6.09 14.15 8.76
C LEU A 23 5.41 12.79 8.87
N PRO A 24 4.30 12.58 8.12
CA PRO A 24 3.68 11.26 8.07
C PRO A 24 4.66 10.19 7.57
N VAL A 25 4.66 9.04 8.25
CA VAL A 25 5.51 7.90 7.89
C VAL A 25 4.61 6.72 7.51
N ILE A 26 4.89 6.12 6.35
CA ILE A 26 4.24 4.91 5.87
C ILE A 26 5.26 3.78 5.95
N GLY A 27 4.93 2.74 6.71
CA GLY A 27 5.79 1.57 6.87
C GLY A 27 5.36 0.43 5.95
N ILE A 28 6.34 -0.18 5.27
CA ILE A 28 6.13 -1.36 4.45
C ILE A 28 6.83 -2.53 5.15
N PRO A 29 6.07 -3.49 5.73
CA PRO A 29 6.70 -4.70 6.24
C PRO A 29 7.19 -5.53 5.05
N MET A 30 8.48 -5.87 5.07
CA MET A 30 9.08 -6.62 3.99
C MET A 30 9.02 -8.12 4.28
N LYS A 31 8.77 -8.92 3.25
CA LYS A 31 8.74 -10.37 3.37
C LYS A 31 10.11 -10.89 3.81
N THR A 32 10.11 -11.81 4.77
CA THR A 32 11.31 -12.50 5.24
C THR A 32 11.25 -13.97 4.90
N SER A 33 12.42 -14.65 4.88
CA SER A 33 12.50 -16.07 4.57
C SER A 33 11.91 -16.96 5.66
N ASP A 34 11.87 -16.49 6.91
CA ASP A 34 11.47 -17.32 8.04
C ASP A 34 9.95 -17.31 8.28
N LEU A 35 9.34 -16.13 8.38
CA LEU A 35 7.94 -15.96 8.77
C LEU A 35 7.09 -15.26 7.69
N GLY A 36 7.57 -15.17 6.46
CA GLY A 36 6.84 -14.57 5.35
C GLY A 36 6.53 -13.07 5.52
N GLY A 37 7.20 -12.39 6.44
CA GLY A 37 7.00 -10.98 6.73
C GLY A 37 6.09 -10.70 7.92
N VAL A 38 5.55 -11.71 8.59
CA VAL A 38 4.68 -11.54 9.77
C VAL A 38 5.43 -10.87 10.92
N ASP A 39 6.69 -11.22 11.13
CA ASP A 39 7.57 -10.60 12.13
C ASP A 39 7.80 -9.12 11.81
N SER A 40 8.02 -8.79 10.53
CA SER A 40 8.16 -7.40 10.08
C SER A 40 6.87 -6.62 10.30
N LEU A 41 5.72 -7.21 10.00
CA LEU A 41 4.42 -6.58 10.18
C LEU A 41 4.18 -6.25 11.66
N TYR A 42 4.39 -7.20 12.56
CA TYR A 42 4.20 -6.95 13.99
C TYR A 42 5.15 -5.88 14.52
N SER A 43 6.39 -5.85 14.06
CA SER A 43 7.37 -4.85 14.49
C SER A 43 6.97 -3.43 14.06
N ILE A 44 6.36 -3.29 12.90
CA ILE A 44 5.97 -1.97 12.36
C ILE A 44 4.63 -1.51 12.96
N VAL A 45 3.67 -2.42 13.14
CA VAL A 45 2.31 -2.04 13.51
C VAL A 45 2.16 -1.71 15.00
N GLN A 46 3.01 -2.29 15.84
CA GLN A 46 2.95 -2.08 17.29
C GLN A 46 3.78 -0.86 17.72
N MET A 47 3.27 0.32 17.44
CA MET A 47 3.95 1.56 17.80
C MET A 47 3.41 2.13 19.13
N PRO A 48 4.27 2.75 19.93
CA PRO A 48 3.82 3.38 21.19
C PRO A 48 2.93 4.59 20.92
N SER A 49 2.12 4.96 21.89
CA SER A 49 1.29 6.16 21.81
C SER A 49 2.14 7.40 21.54
N GLY A 50 1.70 8.22 20.59
CA GLY A 50 2.40 9.45 20.22
C GLY A 50 3.36 9.30 19.03
N ILE A 51 3.65 8.08 18.60
CA ILE A 51 4.56 7.83 17.47
C ILE A 51 3.86 6.90 16.45
N PRO A 52 2.91 7.43 15.66
CA PRO A 52 2.15 6.59 14.73
C PRO A 52 2.91 6.32 13.44
N VAL A 53 2.73 5.11 12.89
CA VAL A 53 3.19 4.71 11.57
C VAL A 53 2.00 4.11 10.81
N ALA A 54 1.68 4.65 9.65
CA ALA A 54 0.68 4.06 8.77
C ALA A 54 1.28 2.84 8.09
N THR A 55 0.69 1.66 8.28
CA THR A 55 1.26 0.40 7.82
C THR A 55 0.43 -0.17 6.66
N VAL A 56 1.08 -0.52 5.56
CA VAL A 56 0.47 -1.22 4.43
C VAL A 56 0.73 -2.72 4.52
N ALA A 57 0.21 -3.49 3.57
CA ALA A 57 0.41 -4.93 3.55
C ALA A 57 1.88 -5.31 3.36
N ILE A 58 2.21 -6.54 3.70
CA ILE A 58 3.56 -7.10 3.47
C ILE A 58 3.92 -6.95 1.99
N ASN A 59 5.08 -6.39 1.71
CA ASN A 59 5.56 -6.03 0.36
C ASN A 59 4.64 -5.05 -0.40
N GLY A 60 3.77 -4.32 0.28
CA GLY A 60 2.78 -3.43 -0.33
C GLY A 60 3.32 -2.08 -0.81
N GLY A 61 4.42 -2.07 -1.56
CA GLY A 61 5.05 -0.84 -2.05
C GLY A 61 4.15 0.02 -2.92
N ALA A 62 3.37 -0.60 -3.82
CA ALA A 62 2.44 0.13 -4.67
C ALA A 62 1.38 0.87 -3.83
N ASN A 63 0.78 0.20 -2.86
CA ASN A 63 -0.19 0.83 -1.97
C ASN A 63 0.43 1.90 -1.07
N ALA A 64 1.69 1.74 -0.68
CA ALA A 64 2.39 2.78 0.06
C ALA A 64 2.52 4.06 -0.78
N GLY A 65 2.89 3.93 -2.05
CA GLY A 65 2.97 5.06 -2.98
C GLY A 65 1.62 5.73 -3.20
N ILE A 66 0.56 4.94 -3.37
CA ILE A 66 -0.80 5.46 -3.53
C ILE A 66 -1.27 6.18 -2.25
N LEU A 67 -0.99 5.61 -1.08
CA LEU A 67 -1.34 6.24 0.18
C LEU A 67 -0.60 7.58 0.37
N ALA A 68 0.69 7.62 0.04
CA ALA A 68 1.46 8.86 0.07
C ALA A 68 0.84 9.92 -0.86
N ALA A 69 0.46 9.52 -2.07
CA ALA A 69 -0.20 10.42 -3.01
C ALA A 69 -1.53 10.93 -2.45
N LYS A 70 -2.32 10.10 -1.81
CA LYS A 70 -3.59 10.50 -1.17
C LYS A 70 -3.35 11.52 -0.05
N ILE A 71 -2.31 11.33 0.74
CA ILE A 71 -1.96 12.27 1.81
C ILE A 71 -1.60 13.64 1.20
N LEU A 72 -0.81 13.66 0.16
CA LEU A 72 -0.44 14.90 -0.53
C LEU A 72 -1.63 15.54 -1.24
N ALA A 73 -2.53 14.74 -1.79
CA ALA A 73 -3.71 15.21 -2.52
C ALA A 73 -4.73 15.90 -1.62
N ALA A 74 -4.64 15.72 -0.30
CA ALA A 74 -5.51 16.43 0.64
C ALA A 74 -5.38 17.95 0.51
N SER A 75 -4.25 18.44 -0.01
CA SER A 75 -4.00 19.86 -0.25
C SER A 75 -3.51 20.17 -1.67
N ASP A 76 -3.78 19.28 -2.63
CA ASP A 76 -3.34 19.40 -4.02
C ASP A 76 -4.45 18.88 -4.95
N GLU A 77 -5.23 19.83 -5.51
CA GLU A 77 -6.39 19.50 -6.35
C GLU A 77 -6.00 18.80 -7.65
N GLU A 78 -4.85 19.15 -8.23
CA GLU A 78 -4.37 18.50 -9.45
C GLU A 78 -4.06 17.02 -9.20
N LEU A 79 -3.36 16.74 -8.11
CA LEU A 79 -3.05 15.36 -7.72
C LEU A 79 -4.32 14.58 -7.37
N LEU A 80 -5.27 15.21 -6.70
CA LEU A 80 -6.56 14.61 -6.41
C LEU A 80 -7.29 14.17 -7.68
N GLY A 81 -7.26 15.01 -8.71
CA GLY A 81 -7.83 14.69 -10.03
C GLY A 81 -7.18 13.47 -10.66
N LYS A 82 -5.85 13.36 -10.57
CA LYS A 82 -5.10 12.20 -11.07
C LYS A 82 -5.47 10.93 -10.33
N LEU A 83 -5.66 11.00 -9.01
CA LEU A 83 -6.07 9.86 -8.20
C LEU A 83 -7.49 9.40 -8.53
N LYS A 84 -8.40 10.34 -8.79
CA LYS A 84 -9.76 10.00 -9.24
C LYS A 84 -9.74 9.27 -10.58
N ALA A 85 -8.92 9.73 -11.53
CA ALA A 85 -8.76 9.07 -12.83
C ALA A 85 -8.18 7.67 -12.67
N TYR A 86 -7.19 7.49 -11.80
CA TYR A 86 -6.61 6.19 -11.49
C TYR A 86 -7.66 5.21 -10.93
N SER A 87 -8.51 5.67 -10.03
CA SER A 87 -9.58 4.85 -9.45
C SER A 87 -10.61 4.44 -10.51
N GLU A 88 -10.97 5.34 -11.44
CA GLU A 88 -11.87 5.01 -12.54
C GLU A 88 -11.25 3.98 -13.48
N ASP A 89 -9.97 4.10 -13.77
CA ASP A 89 -9.26 3.10 -14.61
C ASP A 89 -9.27 1.71 -13.96
N LEU A 90 -9.07 1.62 -12.65
CA LEU A 90 -9.17 0.35 -11.92
C LEU A 90 -10.58 -0.23 -11.99
N LYS A 91 -11.59 0.60 -11.85
CA LYS A 91 -13.00 0.19 -11.95
C LYS A 91 -13.32 -0.36 -13.34
N GLU A 92 -12.88 0.34 -14.39
CA GLU A 92 -13.07 -0.10 -15.78
C GLU A 92 -12.39 -1.44 -16.04
N ASP A 93 -11.18 -1.64 -15.52
CA ASP A 93 -10.47 -2.92 -15.66
C ASP A 93 -11.24 -4.08 -15.03
N VAL A 94 -11.80 -3.87 -13.84
CA VAL A 94 -12.63 -4.87 -13.17
C VAL A 94 -13.91 -5.16 -13.96
N GLU A 95 -14.57 -4.12 -14.45
CA GLU A 95 -15.79 -4.26 -15.25
C GLU A 95 -15.52 -5.03 -16.55
N LYS A 96 -14.41 -4.74 -17.23
CA LYS A 96 -14.00 -5.49 -18.43
C LYS A 96 -13.74 -6.96 -18.15
N LYS A 97 -13.10 -7.26 -17.04
CA LYS A 97 -12.85 -8.65 -16.62
C LYS A 97 -14.15 -9.38 -16.31
N ALA A 98 -15.09 -8.70 -15.64
CA ALA A 98 -16.40 -9.27 -15.33
C ALA A 98 -17.20 -9.55 -16.60
N GLU A 99 -17.25 -8.62 -17.55
CA GLU A 99 -17.91 -8.79 -18.85
C GLU A 99 -17.32 -9.96 -19.62
N LYS A 100 -15.99 -10.06 -19.65
CA LYS A 100 -15.31 -11.16 -20.31
C LYS A 100 -15.69 -12.50 -19.68
N LEU A 101 -15.68 -12.57 -18.36
CA LEU A 101 -16.08 -13.78 -17.62
C LEU A 101 -17.50 -14.21 -17.94
N GLU A 102 -18.45 -13.27 -18.00
CA GLU A 102 -19.85 -13.54 -18.37
C GLU A 102 -19.98 -14.08 -19.79
N LYS A 103 -19.21 -13.55 -20.74
CA LYS A 103 -19.27 -13.95 -22.15
C LYS A 103 -18.67 -15.31 -22.42
N ILE A 104 -17.51 -15.63 -21.84
CA ILE A 104 -16.74 -16.83 -22.17
C ILE A 104 -16.83 -17.94 -21.12
N GLY A 105 -17.32 -17.65 -19.92
CA GLY A 105 -17.37 -18.59 -18.81
C GLY A 105 -16.04 -18.74 -18.09
N TYR A 106 -16.11 -19.21 -16.83
CA TYR A 106 -14.93 -19.24 -15.95
C TYR A 106 -13.79 -20.15 -16.42
N LYS A 107 -14.14 -21.28 -17.08
CA LYS A 107 -13.11 -22.23 -17.55
C LYS A 107 -12.21 -21.63 -18.63
N GLU A 108 -12.83 -20.95 -19.58
CA GLU A 108 -12.10 -20.33 -20.68
C GLU A 108 -11.34 -19.08 -20.20
N ASP A 109 -11.91 -18.31 -19.29
CA ASP A 109 -11.24 -17.17 -18.68
C ASP A 109 -9.98 -17.60 -17.94
N LEU A 110 -10.05 -18.68 -17.16
CA LEU A 110 -8.90 -19.24 -16.48
C LEU A 110 -7.82 -19.73 -17.44
N ALA A 111 -8.21 -20.30 -18.56
CA ALA A 111 -7.27 -20.79 -19.57
C ALA A 111 -6.50 -19.67 -20.26
N GLN A 112 -7.00 -18.44 -20.26
CA GLN A 112 -6.37 -17.27 -20.88
C GLN A 112 -5.44 -16.49 -19.92
N LYS A 113 -5.38 -16.88 -18.67
CA LYS A 113 -4.52 -16.22 -17.65
C LYS A 113 -3.14 -16.83 -17.55
#